data_fd3dd84c1b5c0917188e6a8357eac327
#
_entry.id   fd3dd84c1b5c0917188e6a8357eac327
#
_cell.length_a   1.000
_cell.length_b   1.000
_cell.length_c   1.000
_cell.angle_alpha   90.00
_cell.angle_beta   90.00
_cell.angle_gamma   90.00
#
_symmetry.space_group_name_H-M   'P 1'
#
loop_
_entity.id
_entity.type
_entity.pdbx_description
1 polymer ?
#
loop_
_entity_poly.entity_id
_entity_poly.type
_entity_poly.pdbx_seq_one_letter_code
_entity_poly.pdbx_strand_id
1 'polypeptide(L)'
;MSSNEKRKNYISWDEYFMSLAKLSAMRSKDPSTQVGACIVGNDNRILSIGYNGAPNGFNDDNFPWAREGENLDTKYPYVCHAEMNAIVNYRGNRKDFE
;
A
#
# COMPACT_ATOMS: atom_id res chain seq x y z
N MET A 1 -21.49 -27.34 14.46
CA MET A 1 -22.91 -27.01 14.60
C MET A 1 -23.19 -25.67 13.93
N SER A 2 -24.21 -25.61 13.13
CA SER A 2 -24.60 -24.37 12.46
C SER A 2 -25.62 -23.60 13.28
N SER A 3 -25.55 -22.31 13.27
CA SER A 3 -26.53 -21.42 13.86
C SER A 3 -27.16 -20.60 12.75
N ASN A 4 -28.42 -20.22 12.94
CA ASN A 4 -29.11 -19.32 12.03
C ASN A 4 -28.75 -17.87 12.28
N GLU A 5 -27.96 -17.60 13.29
CA GLU A 5 -27.51 -16.25 13.61
C GLU A 5 -26.20 -15.93 12.89
N LYS A 6 -25.96 -14.65 12.66
CA LYS A 6 -24.70 -14.22 12.04
C LYS A 6 -23.53 -14.50 12.97
N ARG A 7 -22.34 -14.65 12.41
CA ARG A 7 -21.11 -14.73 13.20
C ARG A 7 -20.93 -13.46 14.01
N LYS A 8 -20.31 -13.58 15.18
CA LYS A 8 -20.00 -12.45 16.04
C LYS A 8 -18.51 -12.12 16.10
N ASN A 9 -17.68 -13.05 15.63
CA ASN A 9 -16.22 -12.92 15.74
C ASN A 9 -15.55 -12.48 14.42
N TYR A 10 -16.28 -11.80 13.57
CA TYR A 10 -15.69 -11.22 12.36
C TYR A 10 -14.91 -9.95 12.74
N ILE A 11 -13.92 -9.63 11.93
CA ILE A 11 -13.07 -8.46 12.18
C ILE A 11 -13.81 -7.16 11.87
N SER A 12 -13.39 -6.08 12.52
CA SER A 12 -13.93 -4.74 12.26
C SER A 12 -13.47 -4.22 10.90
N TRP A 13 -14.11 -3.17 10.41
CA TRP A 13 -13.68 -2.50 9.20
C TRP A 13 -12.24 -1.98 9.33
N ASP A 14 -11.90 -1.37 10.47
CA ASP A 14 -10.56 -0.85 10.70
C ASP A 14 -9.51 -1.96 10.68
N GLU A 15 -9.79 -3.08 11.34
CA GLU A 15 -8.90 -4.24 11.31
C GLU A 15 -8.72 -4.77 9.89
N TYR A 16 -9.81 -4.79 9.13
CA TYR A 16 -9.78 -5.25 7.74
C TYR A 16 -8.88 -4.36 6.88
N PHE A 17 -9.11 -3.04 6.93
CA PHE A 17 -8.33 -2.11 6.12
C PHE A 17 -6.86 -2.07 6.52
N MET A 18 -6.57 -2.11 7.82
CA MET A 18 -5.18 -2.15 8.29
C MET A 18 -4.49 -3.44 7.88
N SER A 19 -5.22 -4.55 7.90
CA SER A 19 -4.67 -5.83 7.45
C SER A 19 -4.36 -5.83 5.96
N LEU A 20 -5.20 -5.19 5.16
CA LEU A 20 -4.95 -5.03 3.73
C LEU A 20 -3.71 -4.17 3.48
N ALA A 21 -3.54 -3.10 4.23
CA ALA A 21 -2.33 -2.27 4.13
C ALA A 21 -1.09 -3.07 4.49
N LYS A 22 -1.15 -3.86 5.56
CA LYS A 22 -0.04 -4.72 5.97
C LYS A 22 0.28 -5.79 4.93
N LEU A 23 -0.77 -6.37 4.33
CA LEU A 23 -0.58 -7.36 3.28
C LEU A 23 0.09 -6.72 2.05
N SER A 24 -0.34 -5.51 1.69
CA SER A 24 0.26 -4.77 0.58
C SER A 24 1.75 -4.50 0.81
N ALA A 25 2.12 -4.19 2.06
CA ALA A 25 3.52 -3.94 2.42
C ALA A 25 4.41 -5.13 2.09
N MET A 26 3.86 -6.35 2.11
CA MET A 26 4.63 -7.56 1.79
C MET A 26 5.06 -7.63 0.33
N ARG A 27 4.51 -6.78 -0.52
CA ARG A 27 4.94 -6.65 -1.91
C ARG A 27 6.12 -5.70 -2.08
N SER A 28 6.45 -4.91 -1.05
CA SER A 28 7.57 -3.97 -1.14
C SER A 28 8.90 -4.72 -1.24
N LYS A 29 9.73 -4.29 -2.17
CA LYS A 29 11.07 -4.86 -2.37
C LYS A 29 12.14 -4.08 -1.62
N ASP A 30 11.73 -3.04 -0.86
CA ASP A 30 12.65 -2.27 -0.06
C ASP A 30 13.25 -3.16 1.04
N PRO A 31 14.57 -3.33 1.09
CA PRO A 31 15.18 -4.21 2.09
C PRO A 31 15.16 -3.64 3.50
N SER A 32 14.93 -2.35 3.67
CA SER A 32 14.99 -1.68 4.97
C SER A 32 13.64 -1.53 5.61
N THR A 33 12.65 -1.07 4.86
CA THR A 33 11.33 -0.76 5.41
C THR A 33 10.25 -1.11 4.40
N GLN A 34 9.23 -1.84 4.85
CA GLN A 34 8.09 -2.20 4.00
C GLN A 34 6.85 -1.52 4.56
N VAL A 35 6.20 -0.69 3.76
CA VAL A 35 5.01 0.07 4.14
C VAL A 35 3.90 -0.17 3.13
N GLY A 36 2.68 -0.30 3.63
CA GLY A 36 1.51 -0.43 2.78
C GLY A 36 0.48 0.63 3.12
N ALA A 37 -0.40 0.91 2.17
CA ALA A 37 -1.49 1.86 2.34
C ALA A 37 -2.75 1.33 1.66
N CYS A 38 -3.89 1.65 2.28
CA CYS A 38 -5.21 1.31 1.74
C CYS A 38 -6.05 2.57 1.78
N ILE A 39 -6.60 2.95 0.62
CA ILE A 39 -7.48 4.11 0.51
C ILE A 39 -8.92 3.61 0.45
N VAL A 40 -9.76 4.18 1.32
CA VAL A 40 -11.14 3.72 1.51
C VAL A 40 -12.10 4.86 1.31
N GLY A 41 -13.20 4.61 0.59
CA GLY A 41 -14.27 5.57 0.43
C GLY A 41 -15.19 5.63 1.63
N ASN A 42 -16.10 6.60 1.64
CA ASN A 42 -17.01 6.83 2.77
C ASN A 42 -17.98 5.66 3.03
N ASP A 43 -18.15 4.79 2.06
CA ASP A 43 -19.04 3.63 2.14
C ASP A 43 -18.28 2.34 2.43
N ASN A 44 -17.09 2.43 3.00
CA ASN A 44 -16.21 1.30 3.28
C ASN A 44 -15.76 0.55 2.03
N ARG A 45 -15.84 1.20 0.87
CA ARG A 45 -15.38 0.61 -0.38
C ARG A 45 -13.88 0.88 -0.55
N ILE A 46 -13.12 -0.16 -0.82
CA ILE A 46 -11.69 -0.02 -1.07
C ILE A 46 -11.49 0.63 -2.44
N LEU A 47 -10.81 1.76 -2.47
CA LEU A 47 -10.56 2.50 -3.69
C LEU A 47 -9.22 2.13 -4.32
N SER A 48 -8.19 1.98 -3.50
CA SER A 48 -6.85 1.66 -3.99
C SER A 48 -5.98 1.14 -2.89
N ILE A 49 -4.92 0.43 -3.28
CA ILE A 49 -3.92 -0.12 -2.39
C ILE A 49 -2.56 0.25 -2.97
N GLY A 50 -1.60 0.52 -2.08
CA GLY A 50 -0.24 0.83 -2.49
C GLY A 50 0.79 0.33 -1.50
N TYR A 51 2.02 0.26 -1.95
CA TYR A 51 3.17 -0.04 -1.10
C TYR A 51 4.36 0.77 -1.61
N ASN A 52 5.34 0.98 -0.72
CA ASN A 52 6.51 1.77 -1.09
C ASN A 52 7.39 1.00 -2.07
N GLY A 53 7.98 1.72 -3.01
CA GLY A 53 8.81 1.08 -4.01
C GLY A 53 9.30 2.04 -5.07
N ALA A 54 9.89 1.47 -6.13
CA ALA A 54 10.34 2.22 -7.28
C ALA A 54 9.16 2.84 -8.02
N PRO A 55 9.35 4.02 -8.63
CA PRO A 55 8.31 4.61 -9.47
C PRO A 55 7.96 3.68 -10.64
N ASN A 56 6.73 3.81 -11.14
CA ASN A 56 6.30 3.06 -12.31
C ASN A 56 7.27 3.31 -13.48
N GLY A 57 7.63 2.25 -14.19
CA GLY A 57 8.54 2.31 -15.31
C GLY A 57 9.99 2.04 -14.94
N PHE A 58 10.35 2.04 -13.66
CA PHE A 58 11.68 1.64 -13.24
C PHE A 58 11.78 0.12 -13.19
N ASN A 59 12.96 -0.39 -13.57
CA ASN A 59 13.28 -1.80 -13.40
C ASN A 59 13.76 -2.01 -11.96
N ASP A 60 13.01 -2.83 -11.19
CA ASP A 60 13.32 -3.09 -9.80
C ASP A 60 14.72 -3.66 -9.59
N ASP A 61 15.21 -4.43 -10.54
CA ASP A 61 16.52 -5.07 -10.42
C ASP A 61 17.66 -4.06 -10.54
N ASN A 62 17.42 -2.94 -11.20
CA ASN A 62 18.41 -1.88 -11.39
C ASN A 62 18.19 -0.69 -10.46
N PHE A 63 17.18 -0.75 -9.61
CA PHE A 63 16.84 0.34 -8.70
C PHE A 63 17.81 0.35 -7.51
N PRO A 64 18.31 1.53 -7.10
CA PRO A 64 19.25 1.60 -5.97
C PRO A 64 18.48 1.47 -4.63
N TRP A 65 18.49 0.28 -4.06
CA TRP A 65 17.76 -0.02 -2.82
C TRP A 65 18.54 0.28 -1.55
N ALA A 66 19.82 0.65 -1.66
CA ALA A 66 20.70 0.86 -0.49
C ALA A 66 20.25 2.08 0.33
N ARG A 67 20.49 2.01 1.63
CA ARG A 67 20.27 3.14 2.57
C ARG A 67 21.48 4.04 2.66
N GLU A 68 22.68 3.50 2.43
CA GLU A 68 23.96 4.20 2.58
C GLU A 68 24.71 4.22 1.26
N GLY A 69 25.51 5.27 1.06
CA GLY A 69 26.27 5.47 -0.16
C GLY A 69 26.05 6.85 -0.73
N GLU A 70 26.52 7.07 -1.95
CA GLU A 70 26.25 8.33 -2.66
C GLU A 70 24.75 8.51 -2.83
N ASN A 71 24.28 9.76 -2.77
CA ASN A 71 22.84 10.02 -2.78
C ASN A 71 22.13 9.43 -4.01
N LEU A 72 22.78 9.45 -5.17
CA LEU A 72 22.19 8.89 -6.40
C LEU A 72 22.26 7.37 -6.46
N ASP A 73 23.03 6.74 -5.57
CA ASP A 73 23.15 5.28 -5.48
C ASP A 73 22.27 4.67 -4.40
N THR A 74 21.46 5.49 -3.75
CA THR A 74 20.51 5.03 -2.72
C THR A 74 19.08 5.16 -3.22
N LYS A 75 18.14 4.53 -2.48
CA LYS A 75 16.73 4.58 -2.85
C LYS A 75 16.09 5.95 -2.61
N TYR A 76 16.64 6.77 -1.73
CA TYR A 76 15.95 7.95 -1.19
C TYR A 76 15.52 8.99 -2.23
N PRO A 77 16.31 9.32 -3.26
CA PRO A 77 15.82 10.27 -4.28
C PRO A 77 14.79 9.67 -5.24
N TYR A 78 14.56 8.36 -5.22
CA TYR A 78 13.74 7.68 -6.23
C TYR A 78 12.49 7.02 -5.68
N VAL A 79 12.49 6.63 -4.41
CA VAL A 79 11.41 5.82 -3.85
C VAL A 79 10.09 6.60 -3.79
N CYS A 80 8.99 5.93 -4.12
CA CYS A 80 7.65 6.44 -3.93
C CYS A 80 7.06 5.88 -2.64
N HIS A 81 6.44 6.73 -1.84
CA HIS A 81 5.76 6.30 -0.63
C HIS A 81 4.49 5.53 -0.95
N ALA A 82 4.07 4.66 -0.02
CA ALA A 82 2.92 3.79 -0.22
C ALA A 82 1.63 4.58 -0.51
N GLU A 83 1.40 5.67 0.20
CA GLU A 83 0.23 6.52 0.03
C GLU A 83 0.19 7.13 -1.36
N MET A 84 1.32 7.65 -1.82
CA MET A 84 1.41 8.24 -3.14
C MET A 84 1.16 7.19 -4.22
N ASN A 85 1.73 5.99 -4.06
CA ASN A 85 1.51 4.92 -5.02
C ASN A 85 0.04 4.50 -5.07
N ALA A 86 -0.65 4.46 -3.93
CA ALA A 86 -2.06 4.16 -3.89
C ALA A 86 -2.89 5.22 -4.63
N ILE A 87 -2.55 6.50 -4.45
CA ILE A 87 -3.23 7.61 -5.14
C ILE A 87 -2.99 7.54 -6.65
N VAL A 88 -1.74 7.35 -7.05
CA VAL A 88 -1.36 7.32 -8.47
C VAL A 88 -2.01 6.12 -9.18
N ASN A 89 -2.16 5.01 -8.48
CA ASN A 89 -2.74 3.79 -9.07
C ASN A 89 -4.27 3.79 -9.08
N TYR A 90 -4.91 4.76 -8.46
CA TYR A 90 -6.36 4.82 -8.45
C TYR A 90 -6.90 5.20 -9.84
N ARG A 91 -7.88 4.46 -10.31
CA ARG A 91 -8.48 4.63 -11.63
C ARG A 91 -9.90 5.20 -11.60
N GLY A 92 -10.40 5.53 -10.43
CA GLY A 92 -11.75 6.03 -10.26
C GLY A 92 -11.87 7.54 -10.37
N ASN A 93 -12.98 8.06 -9.84
CA ASN A 93 -13.31 9.49 -9.90
C ASN A 93 -12.61 10.24 -8.76
N ARG A 94 -12.06 11.41 -9.06
CA ARG A 94 -11.42 12.25 -8.05
C ARG A 94 -12.35 12.60 -6.88
N LYS A 95 -13.65 12.67 -7.13
CA LYS A 95 -14.63 12.93 -6.09
C LYS A 95 -14.62 11.90 -4.97
N ASP A 96 -14.11 10.71 -5.24
CA ASP A 96 -14.05 9.64 -4.25
C ASP A 96 -13.08 9.98 -3.09
N PHE A 97 -12.21 10.96 -3.29
CA PHE A 97 -11.27 11.42 -2.26
C PHE A 97 -11.78 12.62 -1.46
N GLU A 98 -12.97 13.12 -1.77
CA GLU A 98 -13.56 14.27 -1.10
C GLU A 98 -14.42 13.90 0.12
#